data_c14bd76c45c35bc47ed93617707f3a01
#
_entry.id   c14bd76c45c35bc47ed93617707f3a01
#
_cell.length_a   1.000
_cell.length_b   1.000
_cell.length_c   1.000
_cell.angle_alpha   90.00
_cell.angle_beta   90.00
_cell.angle_gamma   90.00
#
_symmetry.space_group_name_H-M   'P 1'
#
loop_
_entity.id
_entity.type
_entity.pdbx_description
1 polymer ?
#
loop_
_entity_poly.entity_id
_entity_poly.type
_entity_poly.pdbx_seq_one_letter_code
_entity_poly.pdbx_strand_id
1 'polypeptide(L)'
;VVATTSQRFTRNHFVVYIAVAIGWCGALDLLHMVVLDGMQLLPGNSADPAIQLWVAARFIQAVALVSAPLLLYRSVRPLLMQAGFGMAAVLSAALIANDFFPAAYVDGQGLTPFKIYAEYVIIGLLTGALALLWRQRALMSTRLLANLMAAVVFMILSELAFTRYVSVYATANLVGHLLKIFAYWYVYLALVHSTLREPFSMLARAASTYDAVPDPTLIVTADGKIHQANAAAALFAGQA
;
A
#
# COMPACT_ATOMS: atom_id res chain seq x y z
N VAL A 1 2.06 0.98 -10.60
CA VAL A 1 2.38 0.40 -11.92
C VAL A 1 2.59 -1.10 -11.79
N VAL A 2 3.60 -1.61 -11.02
CA VAL A 2 3.89 -3.06 -10.90
C VAL A 2 2.65 -3.87 -10.49
N ALA A 3 1.94 -3.47 -9.42
CA ALA A 3 0.78 -4.19 -8.91
C ALA A 3 -0.39 -4.22 -9.92
N THR A 4 -0.60 -3.16 -10.68
CA THR A 4 -1.65 -3.10 -11.71
C THR A 4 -1.28 -3.89 -12.96
N THR A 5 0.00 -3.97 -13.32
CA THR A 5 0.47 -4.75 -14.46
C THR A 5 0.46 -6.25 -14.16
N SER A 6 0.82 -6.67 -12.94
CA SER A 6 0.81 -8.07 -12.52
C SER A 6 -0.58 -8.62 -12.22
N GLN A 7 -1.63 -7.78 -12.22
CA GLN A 7 -3.02 -8.20 -11.98
C GLN A 7 -3.52 -9.28 -12.96
N ARG A 8 -2.97 -9.32 -14.19
CA ARG A 8 -3.30 -10.38 -15.17
C ARG A 8 -2.84 -11.76 -14.70
N PHE A 9 -1.82 -11.81 -13.82
CA PHE A 9 -1.24 -13.05 -13.28
C PHE A 9 -1.69 -13.35 -11.85
N THR A 10 -1.97 -12.31 -11.06
CA THR A 10 -2.47 -12.43 -9.68
C THR A 10 -3.84 -11.78 -9.59
N ARG A 11 -4.92 -12.59 -9.50
CA ARG A 11 -6.29 -12.09 -9.27
C ARG A 11 -6.49 -11.52 -7.85
N ASN A 12 -5.44 -11.02 -7.20
CA ASN A 12 -5.49 -10.52 -5.83
C ASN A 12 -5.88 -9.03 -5.79
N HIS A 13 -7.19 -8.76 -5.96
CA HIS A 13 -7.74 -7.41 -5.93
C HIS A 13 -7.46 -6.66 -4.62
N PHE A 14 -7.32 -7.38 -3.50
CA PHE A 14 -6.95 -6.84 -2.21
C PHE A 14 -5.59 -6.13 -2.23
N VAL A 15 -4.58 -6.78 -2.80
CA VAL A 15 -3.22 -6.21 -2.90
C VAL A 15 -3.20 -5.02 -3.86
N VAL A 16 -3.90 -5.12 -4.99
CA VAL A 16 -4.02 -4.02 -5.95
C VAL A 16 -4.71 -2.82 -5.32
N TYR A 17 -5.76 -3.04 -4.52
CA TYR A 17 -6.47 -1.98 -3.80
C TYR A 17 -5.54 -1.21 -2.85
N ILE A 18 -4.79 -1.91 -2.01
CA ILE A 18 -3.80 -1.30 -1.11
C ILE A 18 -2.74 -0.53 -1.91
N ALA A 19 -2.21 -1.13 -2.99
CA ALA A 19 -1.18 -0.49 -3.80
C ALA A 19 -1.65 0.81 -4.46
N VAL A 20 -2.89 0.83 -4.96
CA VAL A 20 -3.50 2.03 -5.56
C VAL A 20 -3.70 3.12 -4.49
N ALA A 21 -4.25 2.76 -3.33
CA ALA A 21 -4.45 3.70 -2.22
C ALA A 21 -3.12 4.33 -1.77
N ILE A 22 -2.09 3.49 -1.52
CA ILE A 22 -0.75 3.96 -1.13
C ILE A 22 -0.13 4.84 -2.22
N GLY A 23 -0.35 4.53 -3.49
CA GLY A 23 0.13 5.36 -4.59
C GLY A 23 -0.45 6.78 -4.55
N TRP A 24 -1.75 6.94 -4.30
CA TRP A 24 -2.39 8.25 -4.16
C TRP A 24 -2.02 8.96 -2.85
N CYS A 25 -1.84 8.22 -1.74
CA CYS A 25 -1.28 8.77 -0.52
C CYS A 25 0.14 9.32 -0.76
N GLY A 26 0.97 8.59 -1.50
CA GLY A 26 2.31 9.05 -1.89
C GLY A 26 2.29 10.32 -2.75
N ALA A 27 1.29 10.49 -3.62
CA ALA A 27 1.11 11.74 -4.38
C ALA A 27 0.79 12.94 -3.45
N LEU A 28 -0.06 12.75 -2.44
CA LEU A 28 -0.33 13.77 -1.42
C LEU A 28 0.90 14.03 -0.53
N ASP A 29 1.67 12.99 -0.18
CA ASP A 29 2.91 13.12 0.58
C ASP A 29 3.98 13.91 -0.21
N LEU A 30 4.07 13.71 -1.53
CA LEU A 30 4.92 14.55 -2.40
C LEU A 30 4.45 16.00 -2.41
N LEU A 31 3.14 16.24 -2.53
CA LEU A 31 2.59 17.59 -2.48
C LEU A 31 2.83 18.23 -1.10
N HIS A 32 2.65 17.49 -0.01
CA HIS A 32 3.01 17.90 1.34
C HIS A 32 4.47 18.39 1.42
N MET A 33 5.41 17.63 0.85
CA MET A 33 6.83 18.01 0.83
C MET A 33 7.09 19.29 0.01
N VAL A 34 6.40 19.46 -1.12
CA VAL A 34 6.54 20.65 -1.99
C VAL A 34 6.02 21.92 -1.30
N VAL A 35 4.94 21.78 -0.53
CA VAL A 35 4.27 22.91 0.18
C VAL A 35 4.90 23.18 1.54
N LEU A 36 5.74 22.26 2.06
CA LEU A 36 6.36 22.39 3.38
C LEU A 36 7.19 23.68 3.48
N ASP A 37 6.90 24.48 4.49
CA ASP A 37 7.69 25.66 4.82
C ASP A 37 9.16 25.24 5.09
N GLY A 38 10.11 25.97 4.55
CA GLY A 38 11.52 25.61 4.59
C GLY A 38 12.06 24.92 3.33
N MET A 39 11.21 24.30 2.49
CA MET A 39 11.60 23.87 1.13
C MET A 39 11.64 25.03 0.13
N GLN A 40 10.95 26.14 0.43
CA GLN A 40 10.90 27.40 -0.35
C GLN A 40 10.52 27.21 -1.84
N LEU A 41 9.79 26.12 -2.15
CA LEU A 41 9.38 25.80 -3.52
C LEU A 41 8.12 26.59 -3.95
N LEU A 42 7.29 26.97 -2.99
CA LEU A 42 6.09 27.79 -3.22
C LEU A 42 6.09 28.97 -2.25
N PRO A 43 5.54 30.16 -2.67
CA PRO A 43 5.40 31.30 -1.79
C PRO A 43 4.34 30.99 -0.71
N GLY A 44 4.72 31.07 0.55
CA GLY A 44 3.84 30.88 1.71
C GLY A 44 4.68 30.78 2.97
N ASN A 45 4.18 31.32 4.08
CA ASN A 45 4.88 31.36 5.37
C ASN A 45 4.16 30.53 6.44
N SER A 46 3.28 29.59 6.08
CA SER A 46 2.54 28.77 7.04
C SER A 46 2.77 27.28 6.82
N ALA A 47 3.00 26.56 7.90
CA ALA A 47 3.11 25.10 7.88
C ALA A 47 1.74 24.39 7.74
N ASP A 48 0.63 25.10 7.89
CA ASP A 48 -0.71 24.55 7.95
C ASP A 48 -1.10 23.74 6.71
N PRO A 49 -0.97 24.25 5.45
CA PRO A 49 -1.35 23.48 4.26
C PRO A 49 -0.59 22.16 4.13
N ALA A 50 0.69 22.14 4.51
CA ALA A 50 1.48 20.92 4.50
C ALA A 50 0.92 19.89 5.51
N ILE A 51 0.59 20.33 6.74
CA ILE A 51 0.03 19.47 7.77
C ILE A 51 -1.38 19.00 7.40
N GLN A 52 -2.21 19.83 6.76
CA GLN A 52 -3.51 19.45 6.22
C GLN A 52 -3.41 18.34 5.16
N LEU A 53 -2.46 18.45 4.22
CA LEU A 53 -2.18 17.41 3.20
C LEU A 53 -1.75 16.10 3.87
N TRP A 54 -0.92 16.18 4.90
CA TRP A 54 -0.54 15.01 5.70
C TRP A 54 -1.76 14.34 6.32
N VAL A 55 -2.62 15.07 7.01
CA VAL A 55 -3.84 14.53 7.64
C VAL A 55 -4.74 13.88 6.59
N ALA A 56 -4.98 14.53 5.45
CA ALA A 56 -5.80 13.99 4.36
C ALA A 56 -5.22 12.67 3.83
N ALA A 57 -3.91 12.60 3.59
CA ALA A 57 -3.24 11.38 3.13
C ALA A 57 -3.39 10.24 4.15
N ARG A 58 -3.24 10.53 5.44
CA ARG A 58 -3.39 9.51 6.52
C ARG A 58 -4.81 9.00 6.65
N PHE A 59 -5.82 9.87 6.48
CA PHE A 59 -7.23 9.45 6.44
C PHE A 59 -7.49 8.49 5.27
N ILE A 60 -7.08 8.85 4.06
CA ILE A 60 -7.24 8.00 2.87
C ILE A 60 -6.55 6.65 3.11
N GLN A 61 -5.34 6.66 3.66
CA GLN A 61 -4.58 5.44 3.98
C GLN A 61 -5.31 4.57 5.01
N ALA A 62 -5.79 5.13 6.10
CA ALA A 62 -6.47 4.41 7.17
C ALA A 62 -7.80 3.80 6.69
N VAL A 63 -8.59 4.57 5.93
CA VAL A 63 -9.83 4.09 5.29
C VAL A 63 -9.53 2.95 4.31
N ALA A 64 -8.48 3.07 3.51
CA ALA A 64 -8.08 2.01 2.61
C ALA A 64 -7.69 0.72 3.36
N LEU A 65 -6.90 0.83 4.43
CA LEU A 65 -6.45 -0.33 5.19
C LEU A 65 -7.56 -1.01 5.97
N VAL A 66 -8.52 -0.27 6.52
CA VAL A 66 -9.67 -0.86 7.24
C VAL A 66 -10.68 -1.49 6.28
N SER A 67 -10.83 -0.94 5.09
CA SER A 67 -11.76 -1.48 4.08
C SER A 67 -11.16 -2.60 3.23
N ALA A 68 -9.85 -2.65 3.05
CA ALA A 68 -9.18 -3.66 2.22
C ALA A 68 -9.56 -5.12 2.58
N PRO A 69 -9.58 -5.56 3.85
CA PRO A 69 -9.98 -6.91 4.20
C PRO A 69 -11.40 -7.29 3.74
N LEU A 70 -12.30 -6.31 3.60
CA LEU A 70 -13.67 -6.54 3.12
C LEU A 70 -13.73 -6.87 1.63
N LEU A 71 -12.64 -6.59 0.90
CA LEU A 71 -12.53 -6.82 -0.54
C LEU A 71 -11.84 -8.15 -0.89
N LEU A 72 -11.45 -8.98 0.09
CA LEU A 72 -10.80 -10.27 -0.16
C LEU A 72 -11.62 -11.20 -1.05
N TYR A 73 -12.95 -11.11 -0.97
CA TYR A 73 -13.88 -11.92 -1.76
C TYR A 73 -14.55 -11.16 -2.90
N ARG A 74 -14.26 -9.88 -3.07
CA ARG A 74 -14.90 -9.03 -4.08
C ARG A 74 -13.90 -8.60 -5.13
N SER A 75 -14.31 -8.71 -6.40
CA SER A 75 -13.56 -8.13 -7.51
C SER A 75 -14.00 -6.70 -7.73
N VAL A 76 -13.09 -5.74 -7.57
CA VAL A 76 -13.33 -4.34 -7.92
C VAL A 76 -12.48 -4.01 -9.15
N ARG A 77 -13.05 -3.28 -10.11
CA ARG A 77 -12.32 -2.86 -11.31
C ARG A 77 -11.20 -1.89 -10.93
N PRO A 78 -9.95 -2.09 -11.35
CA PRO A 78 -8.84 -1.21 -11.01
C PRO A 78 -9.07 0.25 -11.38
N LEU A 79 -9.78 0.50 -12.48
CA LEU A 79 -10.13 1.85 -12.89
C LEU A 79 -11.02 2.56 -11.86
N LEU A 80 -11.97 1.84 -11.25
CA LEU A 80 -12.81 2.40 -10.19
C LEU A 80 -12.01 2.68 -8.91
N MET A 81 -11.04 1.81 -8.57
CA MET A 81 -10.12 2.06 -7.45
C MET A 81 -9.28 3.32 -7.71
N GLN A 82 -8.70 3.45 -8.91
CA GLN A 82 -7.92 4.63 -9.31
C GLN A 82 -8.77 5.91 -9.29
N ALA A 83 -9.98 5.86 -9.85
CA ALA A 83 -10.90 7.00 -9.86
C ALA A 83 -11.32 7.41 -8.45
N GLY A 84 -11.66 6.44 -7.58
CA GLY A 84 -12.10 6.70 -6.21
C GLY A 84 -11.00 7.34 -5.35
N PHE A 85 -9.82 6.73 -5.30
CA PHE A 85 -8.71 7.28 -4.53
C PHE A 85 -8.13 8.55 -5.15
N GLY A 86 -8.08 8.64 -6.50
CA GLY A 86 -7.67 9.84 -7.20
C GLY A 86 -8.60 11.01 -6.94
N MET A 87 -9.91 10.78 -7.00
CA MET A 87 -10.91 11.81 -6.67
C MET A 87 -10.79 12.26 -5.21
N ALA A 88 -10.63 11.32 -4.26
CA ALA A 88 -10.43 11.66 -2.86
C ALA A 88 -9.18 12.52 -2.65
N ALA A 89 -8.06 12.16 -3.27
CA ALA A 89 -6.81 12.92 -3.16
C ALA A 89 -6.91 14.31 -3.80
N VAL A 90 -7.45 14.40 -5.02
CA VAL A 90 -7.62 15.68 -5.74
C VAL A 90 -8.60 16.60 -5.01
N LEU A 91 -9.73 16.04 -4.54
CA LEU A 91 -10.70 16.83 -3.77
C LEU A 91 -10.09 17.35 -2.47
N SER A 92 -9.35 16.52 -1.74
CA SER A 92 -8.65 16.97 -0.52
C SER A 92 -7.67 18.11 -0.81
N ALA A 93 -6.85 17.95 -1.84
CA ALA A 93 -5.90 19.00 -2.25
C ALA A 93 -6.63 20.30 -2.69
N ALA A 94 -7.74 20.18 -3.41
CA ALA A 94 -8.55 21.32 -3.83
C ALA A 94 -9.21 22.05 -2.64
N LEU A 95 -9.74 21.31 -1.66
CA LEU A 95 -10.30 21.90 -0.43
C LEU A 95 -9.23 22.63 0.37
N ILE A 96 -8.02 22.09 0.46
CA ILE A 96 -6.90 22.72 1.16
C ILE A 96 -6.45 23.99 0.41
N ALA A 97 -6.29 23.91 -0.91
CA ALA A 97 -5.86 25.05 -1.73
C ALA A 97 -6.87 26.23 -1.75
N ASN A 98 -8.13 26.00 -1.39
CA ASN A 98 -9.19 27.00 -1.32
C ASN A 98 -9.61 27.34 0.11
N ASP A 99 -8.82 26.98 1.12
CA ASP A 99 -9.06 27.27 2.55
C ASP A 99 -10.38 26.70 3.11
N PHE A 100 -10.93 25.67 2.48
CA PHE A 100 -12.12 24.95 2.97
C PHE A 100 -11.80 23.80 3.94
N PHE A 101 -10.53 23.42 4.05
CA PHE A 101 -10.10 22.36 4.96
C PHE A 101 -9.87 22.97 6.36
N PRO A 102 -10.25 22.28 7.45
CA PRO A 102 -10.04 22.80 8.80
C PRO A 102 -8.55 23.01 9.10
N ALA A 103 -8.21 24.12 9.74
CA ALA A 103 -6.84 24.42 10.15
C ALA A 103 -6.29 23.29 11.04
N ALA A 104 -5.13 22.78 10.69
CA ALA A 104 -4.43 21.73 11.40
C ALA A 104 -3.29 22.26 12.28
N TYR A 105 -2.78 23.44 11.94
CA TYR A 105 -1.69 24.10 12.66
C TYR A 105 -1.89 25.62 12.67
N VAL A 106 -1.52 26.27 13.77
CA VAL A 106 -1.53 27.72 13.90
C VAL A 106 -0.15 28.18 14.36
N ASP A 107 0.44 29.10 13.60
CA ASP A 107 1.78 29.62 13.91
C ASP A 107 1.79 30.24 15.29
N GLY A 108 2.78 29.88 16.10
CA GLY A 108 2.92 30.32 17.48
C GLY A 108 2.01 29.61 18.52
N GLN A 109 0.99 28.86 18.08
CA GLN A 109 0.10 28.09 18.98
C GLN A 109 0.33 26.57 18.84
N GLY A 110 0.83 26.10 17.68
CA GLY A 110 1.06 24.69 17.41
C GLY A 110 -0.15 23.95 16.80
N LEU A 111 -0.29 22.67 17.13
CA LEU A 111 -1.34 21.81 16.58
C LEU A 111 -2.72 22.20 17.06
N THR A 112 -3.68 22.23 16.14
CA THR A 112 -5.10 22.49 16.49
C THR A 112 -5.76 21.25 17.12
N PRO A 113 -6.87 21.43 17.88
CA PRO A 113 -7.68 20.33 18.36
C PRO A 113 -8.19 19.43 17.23
N PHE A 114 -8.52 20.00 16.06
CA PHE A 114 -8.92 19.24 14.87
C PHE A 114 -7.84 18.23 14.49
N LYS A 115 -6.59 18.66 14.38
CA LYS A 115 -5.47 17.77 13.99
C LYS A 115 -5.28 16.65 15.01
N ILE A 116 -5.34 16.95 16.30
CA ILE A 116 -5.17 15.96 17.37
C ILE A 116 -6.30 14.92 17.33
N TYR A 117 -7.56 15.35 17.19
CA TYR A 117 -8.70 14.43 17.07
C TYR A 117 -8.64 13.60 15.78
N ALA A 118 -8.21 14.21 14.67
CA ALA A 118 -8.01 13.52 13.40
C ALA A 118 -7.02 12.35 13.55
N GLU A 119 -5.90 12.55 14.25
CA GLU A 119 -4.93 11.48 14.52
C GLU A 119 -5.55 10.34 15.35
N TYR A 120 -6.33 10.64 16.38
CA TYR A 120 -7.01 9.59 17.17
C TYR A 120 -8.03 8.81 16.34
N VAL A 121 -8.76 9.47 15.42
CA VAL A 121 -9.67 8.78 14.49
C VAL A 121 -8.87 7.88 13.54
N ILE A 122 -7.76 8.36 13.00
CA ILE A 122 -6.87 7.57 12.14
C ILE A 122 -6.35 6.34 12.91
N ILE A 123 -5.87 6.51 14.15
CA ILE A 123 -5.43 5.40 15.02
C ILE A 123 -6.56 4.40 15.25
N GLY A 124 -7.79 4.87 15.49
CA GLY A 124 -8.98 4.02 15.63
C GLY A 124 -9.26 3.18 14.38
N LEU A 125 -9.21 3.80 13.20
CA LEU A 125 -9.37 3.11 11.91
C LEU A 125 -8.26 2.07 11.69
N LEU A 126 -7.00 2.42 11.97
CA LEU A 126 -5.86 1.51 11.85
C LEU A 126 -5.97 0.33 12.83
N THR A 127 -6.43 0.57 14.06
CA THR A 127 -6.72 -0.49 15.04
C THR A 127 -7.83 -1.41 14.54
N GLY A 128 -8.89 -0.84 13.94
CA GLY A 128 -9.92 -1.61 13.26
C GLY A 128 -9.36 -2.44 12.10
N ALA A 129 -8.43 -1.89 11.33
CA ALA A 129 -7.74 -2.62 10.26
C ALA A 129 -6.97 -3.83 10.81
N LEU A 130 -6.23 -3.69 11.93
CA LEU A 130 -5.56 -4.81 12.60
C LEU A 130 -6.54 -5.91 13.00
N ALA A 131 -7.66 -5.53 13.61
CA ALA A 131 -8.69 -6.48 14.03
C ALA A 131 -9.29 -7.24 12.85
N LEU A 132 -9.58 -6.54 11.73
CA LEU A 132 -10.12 -7.17 10.52
C LEU A 132 -9.09 -8.06 9.82
N LEU A 133 -7.82 -7.64 9.73
CA LEU A 133 -6.74 -8.47 9.19
C LEU A 133 -6.58 -9.75 10.01
N TRP A 134 -6.58 -9.64 11.33
CA TRP A 134 -6.49 -10.80 12.22
C TRP A 134 -7.69 -11.74 12.10
N ARG A 135 -8.89 -11.18 11.99
CA ARG A 135 -10.13 -11.97 11.79
C ARG A 135 -10.07 -12.77 10.50
N GLN A 136 -9.48 -12.21 9.45
CA GLN A 136 -9.40 -12.84 8.14
C GLN A 136 -8.05 -13.54 7.88
N ARG A 137 -7.26 -13.81 8.92
CA ARG A 137 -5.92 -14.39 8.81
C ARG A 137 -5.85 -15.72 8.04
N ALA A 138 -6.90 -16.53 8.09
CA ALA A 138 -6.96 -17.82 7.40
C ALA A 138 -7.00 -17.69 5.86
N LEU A 139 -7.30 -16.50 5.35
CA LEU A 139 -7.46 -16.22 3.92
C LEU A 139 -6.20 -15.62 3.28
N MET A 140 -5.19 -15.35 4.08
CA MET A 140 -3.95 -14.71 3.65
C MET A 140 -2.76 -15.61 3.90
N SER A 141 -1.72 -15.48 3.07
CA SER A 141 -0.45 -16.10 3.39
C SER A 141 0.13 -15.48 4.67
N THR A 142 0.78 -16.30 5.49
CA THR A 142 1.34 -15.86 6.79
C THR A 142 2.30 -14.67 6.62
N ARG A 143 3.06 -14.66 5.52
CA ARG A 143 4.02 -13.57 5.24
C ARG A 143 3.32 -12.26 4.87
N LEU A 144 2.27 -12.33 4.03
CA LEU A 144 1.48 -11.15 3.67
C LEU A 144 0.82 -10.56 4.91
N LEU A 145 0.16 -11.39 5.72
CA LEU A 145 -0.49 -10.97 6.95
C LEU A 145 0.52 -10.34 7.93
N ALA A 146 1.65 -11.00 8.20
CA ALA A 146 2.66 -10.51 9.13
C ALA A 146 3.21 -9.13 8.70
N ASN A 147 3.52 -8.96 7.41
CA ASN A 147 4.03 -7.70 6.89
C ASN A 147 2.96 -6.59 6.97
N LEU A 148 1.70 -6.87 6.64
CA LEU A 148 0.62 -5.88 6.75
C LEU A 148 0.34 -5.51 8.20
N MET A 149 0.30 -6.47 9.11
CA MET A 149 0.12 -6.18 10.53
C MET A 149 1.27 -5.35 11.09
N ALA A 150 2.52 -5.70 10.77
CA ALA A 150 3.68 -4.91 11.17
C ALA A 150 3.60 -3.47 10.61
N ALA A 151 3.25 -3.31 9.33
CA ALA A 151 3.06 -2.00 8.72
C ALA A 151 2.04 -1.15 9.49
N VAL A 152 0.86 -1.73 9.79
CA VAL A 152 -0.21 -1.00 10.51
C VAL A 152 0.20 -0.68 11.94
N VAL A 153 0.92 -1.57 12.65
CA VAL A 153 1.46 -1.28 13.99
C VAL A 153 2.43 -0.10 13.94
N PHE A 154 3.38 -0.10 13.00
CA PHE A 154 4.30 1.04 12.83
C PHE A 154 3.58 2.33 12.45
N MET A 155 2.48 2.26 11.65
CA MET A 155 1.64 3.42 11.37
C MET A 155 0.99 3.95 12.65
N ILE A 156 0.39 3.11 13.48
CA ILE A 156 -0.22 3.52 14.76
C ILE A 156 0.82 4.21 15.65
N LEU A 157 2.00 3.61 15.82
CA LEU A 157 3.08 4.19 16.62
C LEU A 157 3.54 5.54 16.07
N SER A 158 3.60 5.67 14.74
CA SER A 158 3.92 6.92 14.06
C SER A 158 2.87 8.00 14.35
N GLU A 159 1.57 7.69 14.21
CA GLU A 159 0.50 8.66 14.49
C GLU A 159 0.48 9.07 15.99
N LEU A 160 0.75 8.12 16.92
CA LEU A 160 0.92 8.45 18.35
C LEU A 160 2.07 9.42 18.59
N ALA A 161 3.18 9.29 17.87
CA ALA A 161 4.28 10.25 17.96
C ALA A 161 3.88 11.64 17.45
N PHE A 162 3.06 11.69 16.39
CA PHE A 162 2.57 12.94 15.81
C PHE A 162 1.47 13.64 16.64
N THR A 163 0.87 13.00 17.64
CA THR A 163 -0.04 13.68 18.57
C THR A 163 0.68 14.51 19.62
N ARG A 164 1.98 14.38 19.79
CA ARG A 164 2.73 14.92 20.93
C ARG A 164 3.74 16.02 20.61
N TYR A 165 3.86 16.45 19.36
CA TYR A 165 4.82 17.50 19.05
C TYR A 165 4.19 18.90 19.14
N VAL A 166 4.96 19.84 19.71
CA VAL A 166 4.59 21.27 19.82
C VAL A 166 5.22 22.06 18.67
N SER A 167 6.29 21.57 18.08
CA SER A 167 7.04 22.18 16.99
C SER A 167 7.36 21.14 15.92
N VAL A 168 7.33 21.53 14.64
CA VAL A 168 7.70 20.67 13.51
C VAL A 168 9.14 20.14 13.61
N TYR A 169 9.99 20.79 14.38
CA TYR A 169 11.38 20.35 14.65
C TYR A 169 11.51 19.50 15.92
N ALA A 170 10.41 19.16 16.59
CA ALA A 170 10.46 18.36 17.82
C ALA A 170 10.93 16.91 17.53
N THR A 171 11.63 16.32 18.51
CA THR A 171 12.11 14.92 18.45
C THR A 171 10.97 13.93 18.16
N ALA A 172 9.77 14.19 18.70
CA ALA A 172 8.59 13.36 18.46
C ALA A 172 8.20 13.33 16.96
N ASN A 173 8.33 14.47 16.26
CA ASN A 173 8.12 14.53 14.81
C ASN A 173 9.13 13.67 14.04
N LEU A 174 10.41 13.78 14.38
CA LEU A 174 11.46 12.92 13.78
C LEU A 174 11.17 11.44 14.00
N VAL A 175 10.85 11.04 15.24
CA VAL A 175 10.50 9.66 15.58
C VAL A 175 9.31 9.18 14.78
N GLY A 176 8.26 10.00 14.64
CA GLY A 176 7.10 9.70 13.82
C GLY A 176 7.47 9.40 12.36
N HIS A 177 8.32 10.22 11.75
CA HIS A 177 8.78 9.99 10.37
C HIS A 177 9.65 8.75 10.23
N LEU A 178 10.54 8.46 11.19
CA LEU A 178 11.33 7.22 11.19
C LEU A 178 10.43 5.97 11.29
N LEU A 179 9.43 5.98 12.17
CA LEU A 179 8.46 4.88 12.28
C LEU A 179 7.66 4.72 10.97
N LYS A 180 7.39 5.82 10.26
CA LYS A 180 6.71 5.79 8.96
C LYS A 180 7.56 5.11 7.88
N ILE A 181 8.87 5.29 7.89
CA ILE A 181 9.79 4.58 6.98
C ILE A 181 9.66 3.06 7.19
N PHE A 182 9.67 2.58 8.45
CA PHE A 182 9.46 1.16 8.73
C PHE A 182 8.08 0.68 8.29
N ALA A 183 7.03 1.48 8.52
CA ALA A 183 5.68 1.15 8.07
C ALA A 183 5.64 0.92 6.55
N TYR A 184 6.17 1.85 5.76
CA TYR A 184 6.21 1.71 4.30
C TYR A 184 7.15 0.60 3.82
N TRP A 185 8.21 0.31 4.53
CA TRP A 185 9.05 -0.84 4.25
C TRP A 185 8.27 -2.14 4.34
N TYR A 186 7.47 -2.32 5.40
CA TYR A 186 6.62 -3.51 5.54
C TYR A 186 5.49 -3.56 4.51
N VAL A 187 4.92 -2.42 4.11
CA VAL A 187 3.99 -2.35 2.98
C VAL A 187 4.67 -2.81 1.69
N TYR A 188 5.88 -2.33 1.42
CA TYR A 188 6.66 -2.76 0.26
C TYR A 188 6.91 -4.27 0.27
N LEU A 189 7.33 -4.83 1.41
CA LEU A 189 7.53 -6.28 1.55
C LEU A 189 6.23 -7.06 1.30
N ALA A 190 5.08 -6.58 1.81
CA ALA A 190 3.79 -7.19 1.56
C ALA A 190 3.41 -7.18 0.07
N LEU A 191 3.60 -6.05 -0.61
CA LEU A 191 3.28 -5.89 -2.02
C LEU A 191 4.21 -6.74 -2.89
N VAL A 192 5.53 -6.69 -2.68
CA VAL A 192 6.52 -7.45 -3.47
C VAL A 192 6.33 -8.94 -3.29
N HIS A 193 6.08 -9.39 -2.04
CA HIS A 193 5.87 -10.82 -1.79
C HIS A 193 4.65 -11.35 -2.56
N SER A 194 3.53 -10.65 -2.52
CA SER A 194 2.27 -11.11 -3.12
C SER A 194 2.20 -10.88 -4.64
N THR A 195 2.88 -9.87 -5.19
CA THR A 195 2.79 -9.54 -6.62
C THR A 195 3.90 -10.16 -7.47
N LEU A 196 5.04 -10.44 -6.88
CA LEU A 196 6.19 -10.99 -7.60
C LEU A 196 6.57 -12.39 -7.10
N ARG A 197 6.94 -12.54 -5.83
CA ARG A 197 7.52 -13.80 -5.33
C ARG A 197 6.55 -14.97 -5.37
N GLU A 198 5.31 -14.75 -4.99
CA GLU A 198 4.29 -15.82 -4.91
C GLU A 198 3.95 -16.38 -6.30
N PRO A 199 3.65 -15.58 -7.34
CA PRO A 199 3.43 -16.07 -8.70
C PRO A 199 4.66 -16.75 -9.30
N PHE A 200 5.86 -16.18 -9.13
CA PHE A 200 7.09 -16.81 -9.64
C PHE A 200 7.37 -18.15 -8.97
N SER A 201 7.12 -18.29 -7.67
CA SER A 201 7.28 -19.55 -6.97
C SER A 201 6.28 -20.62 -7.43
N MET A 202 5.05 -20.22 -7.75
CA MET A 202 4.04 -21.12 -8.33
C MET A 202 4.45 -21.59 -9.73
N LEU A 203 4.93 -20.68 -10.58
CA LEU A 203 5.44 -21.04 -11.92
C LEU A 203 6.64 -21.97 -11.84
N ALA A 204 7.61 -21.68 -10.96
CA ALA A 204 8.78 -22.53 -10.77
C ALA A 204 8.40 -23.94 -10.27
N ARG A 205 7.44 -24.03 -9.32
CA ARG A 205 6.92 -25.32 -8.85
C ARG A 205 6.19 -26.07 -9.96
N ALA A 206 5.35 -25.39 -10.75
CA ALA A 206 4.65 -26.01 -11.86
C ALA A 206 5.63 -26.57 -12.90
N ALA A 207 6.68 -25.83 -13.24
CA ALA A 207 7.74 -26.26 -14.13
C ALA A 207 8.48 -27.49 -13.56
N SER A 208 8.91 -27.42 -12.29
CA SER A 208 9.60 -28.55 -11.65
C SER A 208 8.71 -29.80 -11.53
N THR A 209 7.40 -29.61 -11.28
CA THR A 209 6.46 -30.73 -11.24
C THR A 209 6.28 -31.38 -12.63
N TYR A 210 6.21 -30.55 -13.69
CA TYR A 210 6.12 -31.01 -15.06
C TYR A 210 7.36 -31.84 -15.45
N ASP A 211 8.56 -31.39 -15.10
CA ASP A 211 9.81 -32.12 -15.36
C ASP A 211 9.97 -33.40 -14.51
N ALA A 212 9.34 -33.42 -13.32
CA ALA A 212 9.39 -34.59 -12.43
C ALA A 212 8.41 -35.71 -12.82
N VAL A 213 7.49 -35.46 -13.77
CA VAL A 213 6.57 -36.53 -14.28
C VAL A 213 7.39 -37.59 -14.96
N PRO A 214 7.29 -38.87 -14.53
CA PRO A 214 8.10 -39.98 -15.09
C PRO A 214 7.68 -40.37 -16.51
N ASP A 215 6.44 -40.03 -16.91
CA ASP A 215 5.94 -40.30 -18.24
C ASP A 215 6.36 -39.24 -19.26
N PRO A 216 6.81 -39.58 -20.46
CA PRO A 216 7.10 -38.64 -21.53
C PRO A 216 5.90 -37.78 -21.85
N THR A 217 5.99 -36.47 -21.56
CA THR A 217 4.88 -35.50 -21.72
C THR A 217 5.31 -34.41 -22.65
N LEU A 218 4.45 -34.09 -23.65
CA LEU A 218 4.66 -33.02 -24.62
C LEU A 218 3.53 -32.01 -24.55
N ILE A 219 3.87 -30.72 -24.63
CA ILE A 219 2.92 -29.66 -24.90
C ILE A 219 3.02 -29.27 -26.35
N VAL A 220 1.91 -29.40 -27.10
CA VAL A 220 1.84 -29.16 -28.54
C VAL A 220 0.96 -27.94 -28.80
N THR A 221 1.38 -27.05 -29.68
CA THR A 221 0.59 -25.92 -30.15
C THR A 221 -0.52 -26.35 -31.10
N ALA A 222 -1.52 -25.50 -31.35
CA ALA A 222 -2.66 -25.84 -32.20
C ALA A 222 -2.27 -26.16 -33.67
N ASP A 223 -1.11 -25.70 -34.11
CA ASP A 223 -0.51 -26.02 -35.42
C ASP A 223 0.36 -27.29 -35.41
N GLY A 224 0.33 -28.05 -34.34
CA GLY A 224 1.00 -29.36 -34.24
C GLY A 224 2.48 -29.33 -33.89
N LYS A 225 3.05 -28.17 -33.60
CA LYS A 225 4.47 -28.06 -33.19
C LYS A 225 4.65 -28.32 -31.71
N ILE A 226 5.73 -29.01 -31.35
CA ILE A 226 6.11 -29.21 -29.95
C ILE A 226 6.54 -27.87 -29.39
N HIS A 227 5.81 -27.39 -28.36
CA HIS A 227 6.12 -26.17 -27.63
C HIS A 227 7.05 -26.46 -26.45
N GLN A 228 6.83 -27.58 -25.76
CA GLN A 228 7.63 -27.98 -24.60
C GLN A 228 7.60 -29.49 -24.44
N ALA A 229 8.72 -30.07 -23.98
CA ALA A 229 8.86 -31.47 -23.61
C ALA A 229 9.41 -31.55 -22.19
N ASN A 230 8.91 -32.50 -21.37
CA ASN A 230 9.47 -32.72 -20.05
C ASN A 230 10.77 -33.53 -20.11
N ALA A 231 11.50 -33.65 -19.00
CA ALA A 231 12.76 -34.38 -18.93
C ALA A 231 12.63 -35.84 -19.40
N ALA A 232 11.54 -36.54 -19.07
CA ALA A 232 11.28 -37.91 -19.51
C ALA A 232 11.08 -38.01 -21.03
N ALA A 233 10.42 -37.03 -21.66
CA ALA A 233 10.24 -36.98 -23.10
C ALA A 233 11.56 -36.70 -23.83
N ALA A 234 12.43 -35.83 -23.28
CA ALA A 234 13.77 -35.58 -23.82
C ALA A 234 14.66 -36.82 -23.78
N LEU A 235 14.65 -37.52 -22.66
CA LEU A 235 15.36 -38.84 -22.52
C LEU A 235 14.82 -39.88 -23.49
N PHE A 236 13.50 -40.00 -23.64
CA PHE A 236 12.87 -40.93 -24.57
C PHE A 236 13.23 -40.62 -26.02
N ALA A 237 13.36 -39.37 -26.39
CA ALA A 237 13.76 -38.91 -27.72
C ALA A 237 15.29 -39.00 -27.98
N GLY A 238 16.10 -39.43 -26.99
CA GLY A 238 17.55 -39.52 -27.11
C GLY A 238 18.28 -38.18 -27.18
N GLN A 239 17.66 -37.13 -26.62
CA GLN A 239 18.18 -35.74 -26.57
C GLN A 239 18.64 -35.33 -25.16
N ALA A 240 19.19 -36.29 -24.39
CA ALA A 240 19.71 -36.02 -23.05
C ALA A 240 21.21 -35.65 -23.07
#